data_f89f0ca1df1cba2a5733ab6b5b9ceb60
#
_entry.id   f89f0ca1df1cba2a5733ab6b5b9ceb60
#
_cell.length_a   1.000
_cell.length_b   1.000
_cell.length_c   1.000
_cell.angle_alpha   90.00
_cell.angle_beta   90.00
_cell.angle_gamma   90.00
#
_symmetry.space_group_name_H-M   'P 1'
#
loop_
_entity.id
_entity.type
_entity.pdbx_description
1 polymer ?
#
loop_
_entity_poly.entity_id
_entity_poly.type
_entity_poly.pdbx_seq_one_letter_code
_entity_poly.pdbx_strand_id
1 'polypeptide(L)'
;GGQAWLNLEDYDYQAIYDLEDFRGCICLGAVDMSETTDLTCAKILMMKPGDNTKYIYTMYFIPERKLTESDDKSAGAKYAEWAKAGYITVSEGNDIDLALVADWFYQLYVSYDIKLWKCGYDQRFSKDWLNQMEFYGWQKANDDLILILQNRETLSNAMKLCEADFSHQLINYNDNPVDKWSLKNAGIDVDSVGRCMAVKLEPQKRIDGAVTLIILYEMYRRYRTEFKQL
;
A
#
# COMPACT_ATOMS: atom_id res chain seq x y z
N GLY A 1 11.82 2.22 -22.14
CA GLY A 1 11.04 1.63 -21.06
C GLY A 1 11.71 0.45 -20.43
N GLY A 2 11.41 0.22 -19.19
CA GLY A 2 11.89 -0.93 -18.43
C GLY A 2 11.05 -2.17 -18.67
N GLN A 3 11.49 -3.26 -18.06
CA GLN A 3 10.74 -4.50 -18.04
C GLN A 3 9.60 -4.40 -17.02
N ALA A 4 8.40 -4.90 -17.37
CA ALA A 4 7.29 -5.00 -16.42
C ALA A 4 7.66 -5.90 -15.23
N TRP A 5 7.19 -5.54 -14.02
CA TRP A 5 7.48 -6.34 -12.84
C TRP A 5 6.72 -7.66 -12.84
N LEU A 6 5.40 -7.60 -13.04
CA LEU A 6 4.53 -8.78 -12.94
C LEU A 6 3.98 -9.18 -14.29
N ASN A 7 3.71 -10.47 -14.47
CA ASN A 7 2.93 -10.95 -15.59
C ASN A 7 1.45 -10.60 -15.39
N LEU A 8 0.77 -10.19 -16.45
CA LEU A 8 -0.63 -9.76 -16.39
C LEU A 8 -1.54 -10.81 -15.73
N GLU A 9 -1.40 -12.07 -16.10
CA GLU A 9 -2.21 -13.15 -15.56
C GLU A 9 -2.06 -13.35 -14.05
N ASP A 10 -0.95 -12.92 -13.46
CA ASP A 10 -0.67 -13.11 -12.04
C ASP A 10 -1.40 -12.11 -11.16
N TYR A 11 -1.73 -10.92 -11.68
CA TYR A 11 -2.45 -9.90 -10.91
C TYR A 11 -3.81 -9.51 -11.50
N ASP A 12 -4.09 -9.84 -12.76
CA ASP A 12 -5.35 -9.47 -13.41
C ASP A 12 -6.44 -10.56 -13.21
N TYR A 13 -6.71 -10.88 -11.96
CA TYR A 13 -7.81 -11.78 -11.59
C TYR A 13 -8.76 -11.05 -10.64
N GLN A 14 -10.04 -11.36 -10.72
CA GLN A 14 -11.09 -10.68 -9.98
C GLN A 14 -11.50 -11.50 -8.76
N ALA A 15 -10.67 -11.43 -7.71
CA ALA A 15 -11.00 -12.02 -6.43
C ALA A 15 -11.43 -10.90 -5.48
N ILE A 16 -12.64 -11.00 -4.95
CA ILE A 16 -13.18 -10.02 -4.01
C ILE A 16 -13.47 -10.67 -2.67
N TYR A 17 -13.45 -9.87 -1.63
CA TYR A 17 -13.83 -10.26 -0.28
C TYR A 17 -14.60 -9.13 0.39
N ASP A 18 -15.35 -9.47 1.43
CA ASP A 18 -16.05 -8.50 2.26
C ASP A 18 -15.18 -8.17 3.48
N LEU A 19 -14.94 -6.89 3.74
CA LEU A 19 -14.14 -6.44 4.88
C LEU A 19 -14.78 -6.85 6.22
N GLU A 20 -16.10 -6.99 6.26
CA GLU A 20 -16.82 -7.52 7.45
C GLU A 20 -16.36 -8.93 7.85
N ASP A 21 -15.90 -9.73 6.90
CA ASP A 21 -15.41 -11.09 7.18
C ASP A 21 -14.12 -11.08 8.03
N PHE A 22 -13.50 -9.91 8.14
CA PHE A 22 -12.28 -9.73 8.93
C PHE A 22 -12.50 -9.01 10.26
N ARG A 23 -13.76 -8.83 10.67
CA ARG A 23 -14.08 -8.18 11.96
C ARG A 23 -13.37 -8.88 13.11
N GLY A 24 -12.66 -8.09 13.91
CA GLY A 24 -11.90 -8.59 15.05
C GLY A 24 -10.49 -9.05 14.74
N CYS A 25 -10.05 -9.01 13.46
CA CYS A 25 -8.70 -9.45 13.12
C CYS A 25 -7.64 -8.39 13.47
N ILE A 26 -6.41 -8.87 13.55
CA ILE A 26 -5.21 -8.04 13.67
C ILE A 26 -4.54 -7.97 12.30
N CYS A 27 -4.03 -6.80 11.92
CA CYS A 27 -3.40 -6.61 10.62
C CYS A 27 -2.02 -5.96 10.71
N LEU A 28 -1.22 -6.14 9.68
CA LEU A 28 -0.03 -5.35 9.39
C LEU A 28 -0.40 -4.20 8.47
N GLY A 29 0.33 -3.10 8.54
CA GLY A 29 0.11 -1.94 7.69
C GLY A 29 1.37 -1.43 7.04
N ALA A 30 1.19 -0.61 6.01
CA ALA A 30 2.25 0.15 5.36
C ALA A 30 1.69 1.42 4.76
N VAL A 31 2.51 2.46 4.73
CA VAL A 31 2.17 3.74 4.10
C VAL A 31 3.34 4.22 3.23
N ASP A 32 3.00 4.84 2.11
CA ASP A 32 3.91 5.59 1.25
C ASP A 32 3.31 6.97 1.04
N MET A 33 3.97 8.01 1.57
CA MET A 33 3.39 9.34 1.69
C MET A 33 4.04 10.33 0.75
N SER A 34 3.21 11.15 0.12
CA SER A 34 3.60 12.27 -0.73
C SER A 34 2.71 13.47 -0.40
N GLU A 35 3.22 14.68 -0.55
CA GLU A 35 2.40 15.88 -0.32
C GLU A 35 1.72 16.38 -1.59
N THR A 36 2.38 16.31 -2.74
CA THR A 36 1.95 17.09 -3.92
C THR A 36 1.83 16.32 -5.22
N THR A 37 2.81 15.51 -5.60
CA THR A 37 2.93 14.98 -6.97
C THR A 37 2.45 13.54 -7.08
N ASP A 38 2.96 12.68 -6.22
CA ASP A 38 2.59 11.27 -6.21
C ASP A 38 1.35 11.06 -5.36
N LEU A 39 0.73 9.88 -5.49
CA LEU A 39 -0.35 9.47 -4.61
C LEU A 39 0.21 9.10 -3.24
N THR A 40 -0.51 9.45 -2.19
CA THR A 40 -0.30 8.82 -0.89
C THR A 40 -1.14 7.55 -0.83
N CYS A 41 -0.55 6.49 -0.31
CA CYS A 41 -1.17 5.17 -0.25
C CYS A 41 -1.00 4.55 1.12
N ALA A 42 -2.07 3.98 1.65
CA ALA A 42 -2.06 3.19 2.88
C ALA A 42 -2.68 1.83 2.62
N LYS A 43 -2.05 0.77 3.11
CA LYS A 43 -2.52 -0.60 2.95
C LYS A 43 -2.48 -1.36 4.26
N ILE A 44 -3.39 -2.31 4.40
CA ILE A 44 -3.31 -3.33 5.44
C ILE A 44 -3.24 -4.72 4.81
N LEU A 45 -2.62 -5.65 5.54
CA LEU A 45 -2.55 -7.07 5.20
C LEU A 45 -3.22 -7.86 6.31
N MET A 46 -4.22 -8.65 5.93
CA MET A 46 -4.98 -9.53 6.82
C MET A 46 -4.81 -10.97 6.37
N MET A 47 -4.87 -11.91 7.32
CA MET A 47 -4.86 -13.35 7.02
C MET A 47 -5.92 -14.05 7.86
N LYS A 48 -6.39 -15.19 7.36
CA LYS A 48 -7.32 -16.08 8.07
C LYS A 48 -6.56 -17.31 8.58
N PRO A 49 -6.96 -17.89 9.72
CA PRO A 49 -6.36 -19.14 10.21
C PRO A 49 -6.47 -20.25 9.14
N GLY A 50 -5.35 -20.92 8.89
CA GLY A 50 -5.30 -22.03 7.92
C GLY A 50 -5.34 -21.62 6.45
N ASP A 51 -5.37 -20.32 6.15
CA ASP A 51 -5.38 -19.78 4.78
C ASP A 51 -4.08 -18.98 4.58
N ASN A 52 -3.29 -19.35 3.57
CA ASN A 52 -2.03 -18.67 3.27
C ASN A 52 -2.21 -17.44 2.36
N THR A 53 -3.43 -17.09 1.99
CA THR A 53 -3.74 -15.90 1.21
C THR A 53 -3.55 -14.64 2.04
N LYS A 54 -2.90 -13.63 1.46
CA LYS A 54 -2.78 -12.29 2.03
C LYS A 54 -3.90 -11.43 1.45
N TYR A 55 -4.76 -10.95 2.31
CA TYR A 55 -5.88 -10.10 1.94
C TYR A 55 -5.47 -8.65 2.16
N ILE A 56 -5.44 -7.90 1.08
CA ILE A 56 -4.94 -6.52 1.05
C ILE A 56 -6.11 -5.56 0.92
N TYR A 57 -6.18 -4.58 1.80
CA TYR A 57 -7.14 -3.50 1.73
C TYR A 57 -6.42 -2.17 1.67
N THR A 58 -6.81 -1.32 0.72
CA THR A 58 -6.04 -0.13 0.35
C THR A 58 -6.91 1.11 0.34
N MET A 59 -6.35 2.24 0.78
CA MET A 59 -6.89 3.58 0.55
C MET A 59 -5.81 4.46 -0.07
N TYR A 60 -6.21 5.23 -1.09
CA TYR A 60 -5.37 6.25 -1.71
C TYR A 60 -5.83 7.63 -1.29
N PHE A 61 -4.90 8.58 -1.27
CA PHE A 61 -5.15 9.96 -0.86
C PHE A 61 -4.53 10.89 -1.90
N ILE A 62 -5.31 11.87 -2.37
CA ILE A 62 -4.85 12.90 -3.31
C ILE A 62 -5.33 14.27 -2.86
N PRO A 63 -4.60 15.33 -3.22
CA PRO A 63 -5.15 16.68 -3.05
C PRO A 63 -6.25 16.93 -4.06
N GLU A 64 -7.21 17.80 -3.72
CA GLU A 64 -8.38 18.12 -4.53
C GLU A 64 -7.99 18.59 -5.94
N ARG A 65 -6.91 19.35 -6.08
CA ARG A 65 -6.47 19.84 -7.39
C ARG A 65 -6.18 18.72 -8.41
N LYS A 66 -5.79 17.54 -7.95
CA LYS A 66 -5.50 16.40 -8.86
C LYS A 66 -6.73 15.85 -9.57
N LEU A 67 -7.91 16.14 -9.09
CA LEU A 67 -9.14 15.70 -9.76
C LEU A 67 -9.32 16.34 -11.15
N THR A 68 -8.84 17.58 -11.33
CA THR A 68 -9.05 18.35 -12.56
C THR A 68 -7.76 18.71 -13.28
N GLU A 69 -6.63 18.78 -12.58
CA GLU A 69 -5.36 19.30 -13.10
C GLU A 69 -4.27 18.23 -13.25
N SER A 70 -4.65 16.95 -13.25
CA SER A 70 -3.66 15.87 -13.28
C SER A 70 -3.22 15.52 -14.69
N ASP A 71 -1.90 15.45 -14.91
CA ASP A 71 -1.28 14.89 -16.11
C ASP A 71 -1.36 13.36 -16.16
N ASP A 72 -1.73 12.73 -15.05
CA ASP A 72 -1.75 11.26 -14.92
C ASP A 72 -2.84 10.61 -15.79
N LYS A 73 -3.79 11.40 -16.31
CA LYS A 73 -4.84 10.93 -17.23
C LYS A 73 -4.27 10.21 -18.46
N SER A 74 -3.13 10.69 -18.97
CA SER A 74 -2.48 10.07 -20.13
C SER A 74 -1.99 8.65 -19.84
N ALA A 75 -1.76 8.33 -18.57
CA ALA A 75 -1.38 6.99 -18.10
C ALA A 75 -2.58 6.16 -17.64
N GLY A 76 -3.82 6.60 -17.93
CA GLY A 76 -5.05 5.88 -17.60
C GLY A 76 -5.63 6.14 -16.22
N ALA A 77 -5.17 7.20 -15.52
CA ALA A 77 -5.73 7.56 -14.22
C ALA A 77 -7.17 8.07 -14.32
N LYS A 78 -8.02 7.60 -13.44
CA LYS A 78 -9.45 7.94 -13.35
C LYS A 78 -9.79 8.44 -11.94
N TYR A 79 -9.05 9.44 -11.45
CA TYR A 79 -9.12 9.85 -10.05
C TYR A 79 -10.52 10.26 -9.59
N ALA A 80 -11.26 11.03 -10.39
CA ALA A 80 -12.62 11.45 -10.03
C ALA A 80 -13.57 10.24 -9.92
N GLU A 81 -13.50 9.32 -10.86
CA GLU A 81 -14.29 8.09 -10.86
C GLU A 81 -13.93 7.21 -9.66
N TRP A 82 -12.63 7.02 -9.40
CA TRP A 82 -12.15 6.21 -8.28
C TRP A 82 -12.50 6.84 -6.93
N ALA A 83 -12.43 8.18 -6.82
CA ALA A 83 -12.83 8.88 -5.60
C ALA A 83 -14.34 8.71 -5.34
N LYS A 84 -15.17 8.83 -6.37
CA LYS A 84 -16.61 8.62 -6.26
C LYS A 84 -16.95 7.19 -5.84
N ALA A 85 -16.17 6.23 -6.31
CA ALA A 85 -16.36 4.81 -5.97
C ALA A 85 -15.81 4.43 -4.58
N GLY A 86 -15.13 5.35 -3.89
CA GLY A 86 -14.62 5.13 -2.54
C GLY A 86 -13.20 4.59 -2.44
N TYR A 87 -12.47 4.49 -3.54
CA TYR A 87 -11.08 4.00 -3.53
C TYR A 87 -10.05 5.08 -3.19
N ILE A 88 -10.44 6.33 -3.28
CA ILE A 88 -9.57 7.48 -3.03
C ILE A 88 -10.27 8.44 -2.08
N THR A 89 -9.53 8.89 -1.06
CA THR A 89 -9.92 10.01 -0.20
C THR A 89 -9.31 11.28 -0.76
N VAL A 90 -10.13 12.30 -0.96
CA VAL A 90 -9.71 13.60 -1.49
C VAL A 90 -9.48 14.56 -0.32
N SER A 91 -8.27 15.13 -0.25
CA SER A 91 -7.90 16.14 0.73
C SER A 91 -8.14 17.53 0.14
N GLU A 92 -8.79 18.41 0.89
CA GLU A 92 -9.05 19.78 0.44
C GLU A 92 -7.75 20.53 0.13
N GLY A 93 -7.78 21.34 -0.92
CA GLY A 93 -6.68 22.22 -1.28
C GLY A 93 -5.64 21.58 -2.18
N ASN A 94 -4.41 22.09 -2.07
CA ASN A 94 -3.30 21.75 -2.97
C ASN A 94 -2.41 20.63 -2.44
N ASP A 95 -2.44 20.38 -1.14
CA ASP A 95 -1.60 19.42 -0.47
C ASP A 95 -2.44 18.38 0.27
N ILE A 96 -1.88 17.19 0.51
CA ILE A 96 -2.55 16.15 1.27
C ILE A 96 -2.39 16.44 2.77
N ASP A 97 -3.50 16.42 3.51
CA ASP A 97 -3.48 16.37 4.96
C ASP A 97 -3.15 14.93 5.39
N LEU A 98 -1.90 14.71 5.78
CA LEU A 98 -1.41 13.37 6.11
C LEU A 98 -1.96 12.81 7.42
N ALA A 99 -2.58 13.64 8.27
CA ALA A 99 -3.33 13.16 9.43
C ALA A 99 -4.53 12.28 9.00
N LEU A 100 -5.12 12.54 7.82
CA LEU A 100 -6.20 11.71 7.26
C LEU A 100 -5.78 10.26 7.06
N VAL A 101 -4.50 10.01 6.80
CA VAL A 101 -3.98 8.65 6.63
C VAL A 101 -4.02 7.89 7.95
N ALA A 102 -3.67 8.55 9.05
CA ALA A 102 -3.80 7.97 10.40
C ALA A 102 -5.27 7.76 10.77
N ASP A 103 -6.13 8.71 10.42
CA ASP A 103 -7.57 8.60 10.67
C ASP A 103 -8.16 7.36 9.98
N TRP A 104 -7.66 7.00 8.81
CA TRP A 104 -8.11 5.80 8.09
C TRP A 104 -7.83 4.51 8.88
N PHE A 105 -6.64 4.36 9.45
CA PHE A 105 -6.33 3.21 10.30
C PHE A 105 -7.24 3.16 11.53
N TYR A 106 -7.49 4.31 12.15
CA TYR A 106 -8.37 4.39 13.30
C TYR A 106 -9.82 4.04 12.93
N GLN A 107 -10.31 4.47 11.77
CA GLN A 107 -11.65 4.13 11.29
C GLN A 107 -11.83 2.64 11.00
N LEU A 108 -10.80 1.94 10.58
CA LEU A 108 -10.86 0.47 10.44
C LEU A 108 -11.11 -0.18 11.79
N TYR A 109 -10.50 0.34 12.84
CA TYR A 109 -10.75 -0.12 14.21
C TYR A 109 -12.19 0.19 14.65
N VAL A 110 -12.65 1.41 14.49
CA VAL A 110 -13.97 1.85 14.93
C VAL A 110 -15.08 1.11 14.18
N SER A 111 -14.96 0.98 12.86
CA SER A 111 -16.03 0.44 12.01
C SER A 111 -16.03 -1.09 11.93
N TYR A 112 -14.87 -1.73 12.00
CA TYR A 112 -14.72 -3.16 11.75
C TYR A 112 -13.99 -3.92 12.85
N ASP A 113 -13.54 -3.25 13.91
CA ASP A 113 -12.67 -3.86 14.91
C ASP A 113 -11.42 -4.51 14.31
N ILE A 114 -10.93 -3.96 13.19
CA ILE A 114 -9.69 -4.39 12.57
C ILE A 114 -8.55 -3.59 13.18
N LYS A 115 -7.63 -4.28 13.86
CA LYS A 115 -6.60 -3.67 14.70
C LYS A 115 -5.26 -3.71 14.03
N LEU A 116 -4.73 -2.54 13.73
CA LEU A 116 -3.36 -2.41 13.23
C LEU A 116 -2.38 -2.77 14.36
N TRP A 117 -1.53 -3.76 14.09
CA TRP A 117 -0.49 -4.18 15.04
C TRP A 117 0.81 -3.41 14.83
N LYS A 118 1.33 -3.46 13.60
CA LYS A 118 2.56 -2.74 13.22
C LYS A 118 2.39 -2.14 11.84
N CYS A 119 2.98 -0.96 11.62
CA CYS A 119 2.91 -0.26 10.35
C CYS A 119 4.29 0.18 9.89
N GLY A 120 4.66 -0.17 8.66
CA GLY A 120 5.88 0.30 8.01
C GLY A 120 5.67 1.64 7.33
N TYR A 121 6.66 2.52 7.42
CA TYR A 121 6.60 3.85 6.80
C TYR A 121 7.97 4.31 6.31
N ASP A 122 7.99 5.21 5.31
CA ASP A 122 9.17 5.94 4.90
C ASP A 122 9.27 7.25 5.69
N GLN A 123 10.48 7.70 5.97
CA GLN A 123 10.72 8.92 6.73
C GLN A 123 10.19 10.19 6.04
N ARG A 124 10.16 10.22 4.71
CA ARG A 124 9.72 11.41 3.95
C ARG A 124 8.26 11.73 4.25
N PHE A 125 7.99 13.00 4.56
CA PHE A 125 6.66 13.55 4.81
C PHE A 125 5.90 12.87 5.96
N SER A 126 6.59 12.17 6.87
CA SER A 126 5.95 11.34 7.89
C SER A 126 5.49 12.08 9.14
N LYS A 127 5.93 13.33 9.37
CA LYS A 127 5.76 14.02 10.65
C LYS A 127 4.30 14.13 11.10
N ASP A 128 3.43 14.65 10.26
CA ASP A 128 2.03 14.86 10.64
C ASP A 128 1.28 13.54 10.82
N TRP A 129 1.60 12.56 9.97
CA TRP A 129 1.05 11.22 10.12
C TRP A 129 1.50 10.58 11.43
N LEU A 130 2.81 10.63 11.75
CA LEU A 130 3.34 10.08 13.01
C LEU A 130 2.70 10.71 14.23
N ASN A 131 2.54 12.05 14.24
CA ASN A 131 1.89 12.76 15.34
C ASN A 131 0.45 12.26 15.55
N GLN A 132 -0.30 12.07 14.47
CA GLN A 132 -1.68 11.61 14.56
C GLN A 132 -1.76 10.12 14.96
N MET A 133 -0.84 9.28 14.47
CA MET A 133 -0.75 7.88 14.90
C MET A 133 -0.46 7.79 16.40
N GLU A 134 0.47 8.60 16.90
CA GLU A 134 0.79 8.65 18.32
C GLU A 134 -0.39 9.15 19.16
N PHE A 135 -1.15 10.09 18.66
CA PHE A 135 -2.39 10.55 19.30
C PHE A 135 -3.37 9.38 19.47
N TYR A 136 -3.45 8.47 18.49
CA TYR A 136 -4.31 7.29 18.57
C TYR A 136 -3.71 6.14 19.38
N GLY A 137 -2.45 6.24 19.82
CA GLY A 137 -1.81 5.24 20.67
C GLY A 137 -0.76 4.35 20.00
N TRP A 138 -0.56 4.45 18.68
CA TRP A 138 0.54 3.76 18.01
C TRP A 138 1.82 4.56 18.15
N GLN A 139 2.91 3.91 18.62
CA GLN A 139 4.14 4.62 18.95
C GLN A 139 5.38 3.94 18.39
N LYS A 140 6.32 4.75 17.92
CA LYS A 140 7.65 4.29 17.49
C LYS A 140 8.38 3.59 18.62
N ALA A 141 8.31 4.13 19.84
CA ALA A 141 8.99 3.59 21.00
C ALA A 141 8.53 2.18 21.40
N ASN A 142 7.31 1.79 21.00
CA ASN A 142 6.74 0.47 21.24
C ASN A 142 6.90 -0.48 20.05
N ASP A 143 7.66 -0.08 19.03
CA ASP A 143 7.79 -0.80 17.76
C ASP A 143 6.46 -1.07 17.05
N ASP A 144 5.49 -0.16 17.20
CA ASP A 144 4.24 -0.17 16.43
C ASP A 144 4.43 0.45 15.05
N LEU A 145 5.35 1.40 14.94
CA LEU A 145 5.65 2.16 13.73
C LEU A 145 7.11 1.92 13.36
N ILE A 146 7.34 1.31 12.21
CA ILE A 146 8.65 0.80 11.80
C ILE A 146 9.13 1.55 10.57
N LEU A 147 10.29 2.20 10.69
CA LEU A 147 10.93 2.86 9.54
C LEU A 147 11.43 1.81 8.55
N ILE A 148 10.99 1.91 7.31
CA ILE A 148 11.39 1.03 6.21
C ILE A 148 12.12 1.85 5.15
N LEU A 149 13.39 1.59 4.97
CA LEU A 149 14.18 2.29 3.96
C LEU A 149 13.80 1.81 2.56
N GLN A 150 13.57 2.76 1.65
CA GLN A 150 13.21 2.45 0.27
C GLN A 150 14.47 2.31 -0.59
N ASN A 151 15.21 1.24 -0.37
CA ASN A 151 16.39 0.90 -1.15
C ASN A 151 16.40 -0.59 -1.51
N ARG A 152 17.27 -0.99 -2.43
CA ARG A 152 17.38 -2.37 -2.91
C ARG A 152 17.73 -3.35 -1.79
N GLU A 153 18.62 -2.97 -0.91
CA GLU A 153 19.07 -3.82 0.20
C GLU A 153 17.91 -4.17 1.13
N THR A 154 17.03 -3.22 1.39
CA THR A 154 15.89 -3.40 2.29
C THR A 154 14.74 -4.13 1.60
N LEU A 155 14.41 -3.79 0.35
CA LEU A 155 13.16 -4.16 -0.28
C LEU A 155 13.26 -5.30 -1.31
N SER A 156 14.47 -5.67 -1.75
CA SER A 156 14.63 -6.69 -2.80
C SER A 156 13.97 -8.02 -2.43
N ASN A 157 14.20 -8.52 -1.23
CA ASN A 157 13.64 -9.81 -0.80
C ASN A 157 12.11 -9.74 -0.65
N ALA A 158 11.60 -8.62 -0.16
CA ALA A 158 10.15 -8.41 -0.06
C ALA A 158 9.51 -8.38 -1.45
N MET A 159 10.14 -7.73 -2.41
CA MET A 159 9.66 -7.66 -3.79
C MET A 159 9.62 -9.05 -4.44
N LYS A 160 10.65 -9.86 -4.23
CA LYS A 160 10.71 -11.24 -4.73
C LYS A 160 9.63 -12.13 -4.10
N LEU A 161 9.41 -12.01 -2.79
CA LEU A 161 8.36 -12.74 -2.09
C LEU A 161 6.97 -12.35 -2.61
N CYS A 162 6.73 -11.06 -2.80
CA CYS A 162 5.48 -10.54 -3.33
C CYS A 162 5.22 -11.10 -4.75
N GLU A 163 6.22 -11.07 -5.62
CA GLU A 163 6.12 -11.63 -6.98
C GLU A 163 5.78 -13.12 -6.95
N ALA A 164 6.45 -13.89 -6.09
CA ALA A 164 6.17 -15.31 -5.94
C ALA A 164 4.74 -15.57 -5.45
N ASP A 165 4.26 -14.79 -4.48
CA ASP A 165 2.91 -14.91 -3.97
C ASP A 165 1.87 -14.53 -5.03
N PHE A 166 2.11 -13.53 -5.87
CA PHE A 166 1.26 -13.24 -7.02
C PHE A 166 1.20 -14.43 -8.00
N SER A 167 2.34 -15.03 -8.32
CA SER A 167 2.38 -16.15 -9.27
C SER A 167 1.62 -17.37 -8.77
N HIS A 168 1.49 -17.54 -7.45
CA HIS A 168 0.72 -18.61 -6.82
C HIS A 168 -0.70 -18.18 -6.44
N GLN A 169 -1.13 -17.00 -6.81
CA GLN A 169 -2.45 -16.42 -6.49
C GLN A 169 -2.72 -16.39 -4.97
N LEU A 170 -1.71 -16.05 -4.20
CA LEU A 170 -1.78 -15.91 -2.74
C LEU A 170 -1.97 -14.47 -2.27
N ILE A 171 -2.24 -13.54 -3.18
CA ILE A 171 -2.55 -12.14 -2.87
C ILE A 171 -3.94 -11.83 -3.41
N ASN A 172 -4.83 -11.43 -2.50
CA ASN A 172 -6.15 -10.94 -2.85
C ASN A 172 -6.23 -9.45 -2.50
N TYR A 173 -6.15 -8.57 -3.50
CA TYR A 173 -6.21 -7.12 -3.30
C TYR A 173 -7.62 -6.55 -3.58
N ASN A 174 -8.63 -7.39 -3.45
CA ASN A 174 -10.04 -7.03 -3.53
C ASN A 174 -10.44 -6.37 -4.87
N ASP A 175 -9.77 -6.77 -5.94
CA ASP A 175 -9.94 -6.21 -7.30
C ASP A 175 -9.95 -4.68 -7.32
N ASN A 176 -9.18 -4.05 -6.42
CA ASN A 176 -9.07 -2.60 -6.34
C ASN A 176 -8.48 -2.05 -7.64
N PRO A 177 -9.21 -1.19 -8.38
CA PRO A 177 -8.76 -0.74 -9.70
C PRO A 177 -7.54 0.19 -9.63
N VAL A 178 -7.34 0.90 -8.55
CA VAL A 178 -6.16 1.76 -8.37
C VAL A 178 -4.93 0.90 -8.10
N ASP A 179 -5.07 -0.15 -7.29
CA ASP A 179 -4.02 -1.15 -7.09
C ASP A 179 -3.64 -1.81 -8.41
N LYS A 180 -4.63 -2.24 -9.18
CA LYS A 180 -4.40 -2.87 -10.49
C LYS A 180 -3.65 -1.94 -11.44
N TRP A 181 -4.06 -0.68 -11.53
CA TRP A 181 -3.41 0.33 -12.34
C TRP A 181 -1.96 0.54 -11.90
N SER A 182 -1.70 0.64 -10.60
CA SER A 182 -0.37 0.80 -10.05
C SER A 182 0.54 -0.39 -10.36
N LEU A 183 0.04 -1.61 -10.21
CA LEU A 183 0.79 -2.83 -10.54
C LEU A 183 1.13 -2.89 -12.03
N LYS A 184 0.20 -2.50 -12.90
CA LYS A 184 0.42 -2.43 -14.35
C LYS A 184 1.52 -1.43 -14.70
N ASN A 185 1.63 -0.32 -13.96
CA ASN A 185 2.61 0.74 -14.20
C ASN A 185 4.01 0.40 -13.69
N ALA A 186 4.13 -0.63 -12.85
CA ALA A 186 5.38 -0.96 -12.19
C ALA A 186 6.29 -1.79 -13.07
N GLY A 187 7.55 -1.36 -13.16
CA GLY A 187 8.63 -2.11 -13.75
C GLY A 187 9.59 -2.62 -12.69
N ILE A 188 10.52 -3.44 -13.12
CA ILE A 188 11.59 -3.97 -12.27
C ILE A 188 12.94 -3.57 -12.84
N ASP A 189 13.84 -3.15 -11.97
CA ASP A 189 15.25 -2.94 -12.26
C ASP A 189 16.08 -3.87 -11.38
N VAL A 190 16.99 -4.64 -11.98
CA VAL A 190 17.81 -5.62 -11.29
C VAL A 190 19.27 -5.22 -11.44
N ASP A 191 20.00 -5.13 -10.34
CA ASP A 191 21.42 -4.79 -10.36
C ASP A 191 22.31 -6.00 -10.67
N SER A 192 23.64 -5.78 -10.70
CA SER A 192 24.62 -6.82 -11.06
C SER A 192 24.69 -8.00 -10.09
N VAL A 193 24.20 -7.81 -8.86
CA VAL A 193 24.20 -8.87 -7.83
C VAL A 193 22.80 -9.47 -7.62
N GLY A 194 21.84 -9.12 -8.48
CA GLY A 194 20.50 -9.70 -8.46
C GLY A 194 19.52 -9.03 -7.50
N ARG A 195 19.85 -7.86 -6.94
CA ARG A 195 18.91 -7.10 -6.11
C ARG A 195 17.99 -6.29 -7.00
N CYS A 196 16.71 -6.33 -6.69
CA CYS A 196 15.69 -5.67 -7.50
C CYS A 196 15.09 -4.45 -6.80
N MET A 197 14.50 -3.58 -7.62
CA MET A 197 13.79 -2.38 -7.20
C MET A 197 12.65 -2.12 -8.16
N ALA A 198 11.51 -1.65 -7.63
CA ALA A 198 10.40 -1.21 -8.45
C ALA A 198 10.72 0.15 -9.07
N VAL A 199 10.40 0.29 -10.35
CA VAL A 199 10.60 1.53 -11.11
C VAL A 199 9.35 1.85 -11.92
N LYS A 200 9.16 3.12 -12.26
CA LYS A 200 8.10 3.54 -13.18
C LYS A 200 8.47 3.13 -14.60
N LEU A 201 7.54 2.49 -15.32
CA LEU A 201 7.74 2.18 -16.74
C LEU A 201 7.80 3.44 -17.58
N GLU A 202 7.04 4.47 -17.20
CA GLU A 202 7.05 5.80 -17.82
C GLU A 202 6.84 6.86 -16.74
N PRO A 203 7.29 8.14 -16.93
CA PRO A 203 7.25 9.17 -15.89
C PRO A 203 5.86 9.46 -15.30
N GLN A 204 4.78 9.37 -16.12
CA GLN A 204 3.42 9.63 -15.67
C GLN A 204 2.74 8.41 -15.03
N LYS A 205 3.34 7.24 -15.13
CA LYS A 205 2.78 6.00 -14.62
C LYS A 205 3.10 5.88 -13.13
N ARG A 206 2.14 6.22 -12.29
CA ARG A 206 2.28 6.16 -10.82
C ARG A 206 2.34 4.72 -10.34
N ILE A 207 3.25 4.45 -9.41
CA ILE A 207 3.48 3.12 -8.83
C ILE A 207 3.34 3.09 -7.31
N ASP A 208 2.72 4.10 -6.73
CA ASP A 208 2.63 4.25 -5.27
C ASP A 208 1.98 3.04 -4.61
N GLY A 209 0.96 2.47 -5.23
CA GLY A 209 0.31 1.26 -4.74
C GLY A 209 1.23 0.05 -4.76
N ALA A 210 2.02 -0.11 -5.81
CA ALA A 210 3.00 -1.21 -5.90
C ALA A 210 4.11 -1.06 -4.85
N VAL A 211 4.64 0.16 -4.69
CA VAL A 211 5.68 0.46 -3.69
C VAL A 211 5.15 0.21 -2.28
N THR A 212 3.95 0.67 -1.96
CA THR A 212 3.33 0.44 -0.65
C THR A 212 3.13 -1.05 -0.38
N LEU A 213 2.73 -1.82 -1.39
CA LEU A 213 2.59 -3.27 -1.27
C LEU A 213 3.92 -3.94 -0.96
N ILE A 214 5.01 -3.49 -1.58
CA ILE A 214 6.35 -4.01 -1.31
C ILE A 214 6.80 -3.68 0.12
N ILE A 215 6.54 -2.47 0.59
CA ILE A 215 6.78 -2.08 1.99
C ILE A 215 5.97 -2.99 2.94
N LEU A 216 4.72 -3.23 2.62
CA LEU A 216 3.86 -4.12 3.40
C LEU A 216 4.40 -5.55 3.44
N TYR A 217 4.93 -6.03 2.32
CA TYR A 217 5.58 -7.35 2.24
C TYR A 217 6.87 -7.41 3.03
N GLU A 218 7.61 -6.31 3.15
CA GLU A 218 8.76 -6.25 4.05
C GLU A 218 8.33 -6.36 5.51
N MET A 219 7.23 -5.71 5.89
CA MET A 219 6.62 -5.88 7.21
C MET A 219 6.22 -7.33 7.46
N TYR A 220 5.53 -7.95 6.50
CA TYR A 220 5.13 -9.35 6.58
C TYR A 220 6.35 -10.26 6.71
N ARG A 221 7.38 -10.07 5.90
CA ARG A 221 8.60 -10.87 5.92
C ARG A 221 9.30 -10.83 7.28
N ARG A 222 9.37 -9.63 7.89
CA ARG A 222 10.03 -9.44 9.20
C ARG A 222 9.22 -10.02 10.37
N TYR A 223 7.91 -9.89 10.33
CA TYR A 223 7.06 -10.14 11.49
C TYR A 223 6.08 -11.30 11.33
N ARG A 224 6.14 -12.04 10.23
CA ARG A 224 5.15 -13.08 9.92
C ARG A 224 5.03 -14.17 10.98
N THR A 225 6.11 -14.56 11.62
CA THR A 225 6.08 -15.60 12.64
C THR A 225 5.22 -15.19 13.83
N GLU A 226 5.43 -14.00 14.37
CA GLU A 226 4.62 -13.44 15.45
C GLU A 226 3.21 -13.12 14.97
N PHE A 227 3.07 -12.52 13.79
CA PHE A 227 1.79 -12.11 13.23
C PHE A 227 0.82 -13.29 13.08
N LYS A 228 1.30 -14.44 12.61
CA LYS A 228 0.47 -15.64 12.41
C LYS A 228 -0.01 -16.28 13.73
N GLN A 229 0.57 -15.87 14.86
CA GLN A 229 0.20 -16.36 16.18
C GLN A 229 -0.80 -15.45 16.91
N LEU A 230 -1.11 -14.30 16.35
CA LEU A 230 -2.02 -13.31 16.96
C LEU A 230 -3.50 -13.66 16.77
#